data_23ae2a287a3c34daa00c512faa8b74e7
#
_entry.id   23ae2a287a3c34daa00c512faa8b74e7
#
_cell.length_a   1.000
_cell.length_b   1.000
_cell.length_c   1.000
_cell.angle_alpha   90.00
_cell.angle_beta   90.00
_cell.angle_gamma   90.00
#
_symmetry.space_group_name_H-M   'P 1'
#
loop_
_entity.id
_entity.type
_entity.pdbx_description
1 polymer ?
#
loop_
_entity_poly.entity_id
_entity_poly.type
_entity_poly.pdbx_seq_one_letter_code
_entity_poly.pdbx_strand_id
1 'polypeptide(L)'
;AAYGAATVMAMNNVAYRAKGWLGDDYAQVKFGLRMNIISKPGVDKANFELWNTAVSAINGCEHCLGAHAHELNEAGLSKEQVWEAVKVAAVVQAVAQAIQIEAAR
;
A
#
# COMPACT_ATOMS: atom_id res chain seq x y z
N ALA A 1 -3.34 13.97 3.34
CA ALA A 1 -3.81 12.58 3.44
C ALA A 1 -3.06 11.65 2.46
N ALA A 2 -2.85 12.09 1.22
CA ALA A 2 -2.12 11.27 0.24
C ALA A 2 -0.66 11.05 0.67
N TYR A 3 0.01 12.08 1.13
CA TYR A 3 1.36 11.92 1.69
C TYR A 3 1.38 10.99 2.90
N GLY A 4 0.32 11.07 3.73
CA GLY A 4 0.17 10.19 4.87
C GLY A 4 0.05 8.72 4.45
N ALA A 5 -0.75 8.45 3.43
CA ALA A 5 -0.89 7.11 2.86
C ALA A 5 0.46 6.59 2.35
N ALA A 6 1.17 7.39 1.57
CA ALA A 6 2.47 7.01 1.04
C ALA A 6 3.48 6.72 2.16
N THR A 7 3.49 7.57 3.19
CA THR A 7 4.44 7.45 4.29
C THR A 7 4.15 6.24 5.18
N VAL A 8 2.88 6.07 5.60
CA VAL A 8 2.52 4.96 6.47
C VAL A 8 2.66 3.61 5.74
N MET A 9 2.36 3.59 4.44
CA MET A 9 2.54 2.36 3.67
C MET A 9 4.00 2.05 3.41
N ALA A 10 4.86 3.05 3.23
CA ALA A 10 6.29 2.83 3.12
C ALA A 10 6.81 2.09 4.36
N MET A 11 6.38 2.51 5.54
CA MET A 11 6.73 1.83 6.79
C MET A 11 6.11 0.43 6.87
N ASN A 12 4.80 0.33 6.66
CA ASN A 12 4.06 -0.92 6.82
C ASN A 12 4.47 -1.97 5.79
N ASN A 13 4.72 -1.55 4.56
CA ASN A 13 5.15 -2.49 3.51
C ASN A 13 6.47 -3.16 3.87
N VAL A 14 7.42 -2.40 4.43
CA VAL A 14 8.68 -2.98 4.89
C VAL A 14 8.44 -3.95 6.05
N ALA A 15 7.69 -3.53 7.06
CA ALA A 15 7.48 -4.31 8.27
C ALA A 15 6.72 -5.61 8.01
N TYR A 16 5.62 -5.55 7.27
CA TYR A 16 4.81 -6.75 6.98
C TYR A 16 5.53 -7.69 6.03
N ARG A 17 6.22 -7.16 5.03
CA ARG A 17 6.99 -7.98 4.10
C ARG A 17 8.12 -8.71 4.84
N ALA A 18 8.87 -7.99 5.66
CA ALA A 18 9.95 -8.59 6.46
C ALA A 18 9.41 -9.64 7.41
N LYS A 19 8.29 -9.36 8.08
CA LYS A 19 7.66 -10.30 9.01
C LYS A 19 7.25 -11.59 8.29
N GLY A 20 6.71 -11.48 7.09
CA GLY A 20 6.37 -12.64 6.26
C GLY A 20 7.59 -13.46 5.88
N TRP A 21 8.70 -12.81 5.53
CA TRP A 21 9.93 -13.50 5.16
C TRP A 21 10.64 -14.14 6.36
N LEU A 22 10.54 -13.52 7.55
CA LEU A 22 11.15 -14.07 8.77
C LEU A 22 10.43 -15.32 9.25
N GLY A 23 9.17 -15.50 8.89
CA GLY A 23 8.43 -16.71 9.14
C GLY A 23 7.64 -16.73 10.44
N ASP A 24 7.07 -17.91 10.74
CA ASP A 24 6.10 -18.07 11.83
C ASP A 24 6.68 -17.79 13.21
N ASP A 25 7.96 -17.96 13.40
CA ASP A 25 8.63 -17.66 14.68
C ASP A 25 8.45 -16.21 15.10
N TYR A 26 8.25 -15.32 14.14
CA TYR A 26 8.08 -13.88 14.36
C TYR A 26 6.62 -13.45 14.45
N ALA A 27 5.68 -14.36 14.25
CA ALA A 27 4.25 -14.01 14.27
C ALA A 27 3.80 -13.49 15.63
N GLN A 28 4.40 -13.98 16.72
CA GLN A 28 4.08 -13.60 18.09
C GLN A 28 4.82 -12.34 18.57
N VAL A 29 5.79 -11.88 17.81
CA VAL A 29 6.57 -10.70 18.18
C VAL A 29 5.68 -9.46 18.02
N LYS A 30 5.69 -8.58 19.03
CA LYS A 30 4.89 -7.36 19.01
C LYS A 30 5.31 -6.48 17.83
N PHE A 31 4.33 -5.98 17.08
CA PHE A 31 4.58 -5.16 15.90
C PHE A 31 5.36 -3.87 16.24
N GLY A 32 4.94 -3.17 17.29
CA GLY A 32 5.71 -2.08 17.88
C GLY A 32 5.78 -0.78 17.08
N LEU A 33 4.99 -0.63 16.03
CA LEU A 33 4.96 0.56 15.18
C LEU A 33 3.62 1.26 15.29
N ARG A 34 3.64 2.59 15.19
CA ARG A 34 2.41 3.40 15.27
C ARG A 34 1.88 3.73 13.88
N MET A 35 0.58 3.61 13.73
CA MET A 35 -0.13 3.83 12.47
C MET A 35 -1.40 4.66 12.70
N ASN A 36 -1.28 5.74 13.46
CA ASN A 36 -2.45 6.52 13.88
C ASN A 36 -3.27 7.06 12.73
N ILE A 37 -2.62 7.39 11.61
CA ILE A 37 -3.31 7.92 10.43
C ILE A 37 -4.29 6.93 9.82
N ILE A 38 -4.09 5.63 10.02
CA ILE A 38 -5.00 4.60 9.46
C ILE A 38 -6.40 4.73 10.04
N SER A 39 -6.50 5.08 11.33
CA SER A 39 -7.80 5.23 11.99
C SER A 39 -8.47 6.57 11.70
N LYS A 40 -7.68 7.61 11.39
CA LYS A 40 -8.19 8.95 11.10
C LYS A 40 -7.42 9.58 9.94
N PRO A 41 -7.68 9.13 8.71
CA PRO A 41 -6.89 9.58 7.56
C PRO A 41 -7.20 11.01 7.08
N GLY A 42 -8.28 11.63 7.56
CA GLY A 42 -8.67 12.98 7.14
C GLY A 42 -9.42 13.04 5.82
N VAL A 43 -9.68 11.91 5.20
CA VAL A 43 -10.46 11.76 3.97
C VAL A 43 -11.33 10.52 4.08
N ASP A 44 -12.21 10.30 3.10
CA ASP A 44 -13.00 9.08 2.98
C ASP A 44 -12.09 7.87 3.10
N LYS A 45 -12.47 6.92 3.95
CA LYS A 45 -11.66 5.72 4.18
C LYS A 45 -11.44 4.92 2.89
N ALA A 46 -12.45 4.83 2.03
CA ALA A 46 -12.31 4.13 0.76
C ALA A 46 -11.24 4.75 -0.13
N ASN A 47 -11.17 6.08 -0.20
CA ASN A 47 -10.13 6.78 -0.96
C ASN A 47 -8.75 6.51 -0.36
N PHE A 48 -8.65 6.58 0.95
CA PHE A 48 -7.39 6.29 1.66
C PHE A 48 -6.93 4.86 1.37
N GLU A 49 -7.84 3.90 1.42
CA GLU A 49 -7.53 2.49 1.13
C GLU A 49 -7.14 2.27 -0.33
N LEU A 50 -7.72 3.00 -1.28
CA LEU A 50 -7.30 2.95 -2.69
C LEU A 50 -5.86 3.44 -2.84
N TRP A 51 -5.50 4.52 -2.16
CA TRP A 51 -4.12 5.03 -2.17
C TRP A 51 -3.15 4.02 -1.57
N ASN A 52 -3.55 3.42 -0.44
CA ASN A 52 -2.74 2.38 0.22
C ASN A 52 -2.54 1.16 -0.70
N THR A 53 -3.57 0.80 -1.45
CA THR A 53 -3.49 -0.28 -2.44
C THR A 53 -2.45 0.02 -3.50
N ALA A 54 -2.50 1.23 -4.07
CA ALA A 54 -1.56 1.65 -5.11
C ALA A 54 -0.11 1.64 -4.58
N VAL A 55 0.12 2.22 -3.41
CA VAL A 55 1.46 2.28 -2.81
C VAL A 55 1.96 0.88 -2.47
N SER A 56 1.11 0.03 -1.90
CA SER A 56 1.50 -1.34 -1.53
C SER A 56 1.82 -2.20 -2.76
N ALA A 57 1.11 -1.97 -3.87
CA ALA A 57 1.42 -2.64 -5.13
C ALA A 57 2.80 -2.24 -5.64
N ILE A 58 3.12 -0.95 -5.63
CA ILE A 58 4.44 -0.44 -6.07
C ILE A 58 5.55 -1.00 -5.19
N ASN A 59 5.36 -1.00 -3.88
CA ASN A 59 6.38 -1.43 -2.92
C ASN A 59 6.47 -2.96 -2.79
N GLY A 60 5.53 -3.70 -3.36
CA GLY A 60 5.58 -5.15 -3.41
C GLY A 60 5.28 -5.85 -2.08
N CYS A 61 4.26 -5.40 -1.37
CA CYS A 61 3.83 -6.04 -0.12
C CYS A 61 2.56 -6.85 -0.36
N GLU A 62 2.71 -8.17 -0.49
CA GLU A 62 1.57 -9.08 -0.72
C GLU A 62 0.53 -9.00 0.39
N HIS A 63 0.97 -9.08 1.65
CA HIS A 63 0.07 -9.01 2.81
C HIS A 63 -0.72 -7.70 2.83
N CYS A 64 -0.03 -6.59 2.63
CA CYS A 64 -0.64 -5.26 2.67
C CYS A 64 -1.66 -5.10 1.54
N LEU A 65 -1.30 -5.54 0.35
CA LEU A 65 -2.17 -5.45 -0.82
C LEU A 65 -3.46 -6.25 -0.60
N GLY A 66 -3.35 -7.47 -0.10
CA GLY A 66 -4.51 -8.31 0.20
C GLY A 66 -5.41 -7.70 1.27
N ALA A 67 -4.82 -7.11 2.31
CA ALA A 67 -5.57 -6.46 3.38
C ALA A 67 -6.36 -5.26 2.85
N HIS A 68 -5.75 -4.42 2.03
CA HIS A 68 -6.43 -3.25 1.47
C HIS A 68 -7.53 -3.65 0.49
N ALA A 69 -7.29 -4.67 -0.33
CA ALA A 69 -8.31 -5.20 -1.25
C ALA A 69 -9.52 -5.71 -0.49
N HIS A 70 -9.28 -6.42 0.63
CA HIS A 70 -10.37 -6.91 1.49
C HIS A 70 -11.19 -5.73 2.04
N GLU A 71 -10.53 -4.70 2.58
CA GLU A 71 -11.22 -3.52 3.12
C GLU A 71 -12.05 -2.81 2.05
N LEU A 72 -11.53 -2.70 0.83
CA LEU A 72 -12.24 -2.06 -0.27
C LEU A 72 -13.46 -2.87 -0.69
N ASN A 73 -13.34 -4.19 -0.77
CA ASN A 73 -14.45 -5.07 -1.11
C ASN A 73 -15.56 -4.98 -0.04
N GLU A 74 -15.18 -4.93 1.25
CA GLU A 74 -16.13 -4.76 2.35
C GLU A 74 -16.82 -3.39 2.29
N ALA A 75 -16.14 -2.37 1.76
CA ALA A 75 -16.71 -1.03 1.58
C ALA A 75 -17.60 -0.92 0.33
N GLY A 76 -17.75 -2.01 -0.44
CA GLY A 76 -18.62 -2.07 -1.60
C GLY A 76 -17.97 -1.82 -2.94
N LEU A 77 -16.65 -1.67 -3.01
CA LEU A 77 -15.94 -1.50 -4.26
C LEU A 77 -15.78 -2.85 -4.97
N SER A 78 -15.90 -2.83 -6.28
CA SER A 78 -15.76 -4.04 -7.09
C SER A 78 -14.30 -4.43 -7.28
N LYS A 79 -14.05 -5.66 -7.69
CA LYS A 79 -12.71 -6.13 -8.06
C LYS A 79 -12.11 -5.27 -9.17
N GLU A 80 -12.94 -4.85 -10.12
CA GLU A 80 -12.54 -4.00 -11.24
C GLU A 80 -12.06 -2.64 -10.75
N GLN A 81 -12.75 -2.06 -9.76
CA GLN A 81 -12.35 -0.78 -9.17
C GLN A 81 -11.03 -0.88 -8.43
N VAL A 82 -10.82 -1.95 -7.68
CA VAL A 82 -9.53 -2.22 -7.01
C VAL A 82 -8.43 -2.38 -8.06
N TRP A 83 -8.69 -3.13 -9.12
CA TRP A 83 -7.74 -3.35 -10.20
C TRP A 83 -7.38 -2.05 -10.92
N GLU A 84 -8.33 -1.11 -11.06
CA GLU A 84 -8.05 0.22 -11.63
C GLU A 84 -6.97 0.96 -10.82
N ALA A 85 -7.02 0.88 -9.50
CA ALA A 85 -5.97 1.49 -8.66
C ALA A 85 -4.60 0.87 -8.93
N VAL A 86 -4.55 -0.44 -9.11
CA VAL A 86 -3.31 -1.15 -9.46
C VAL A 86 -2.80 -0.72 -10.83
N LYS A 87 -3.69 -0.57 -11.80
CA LYS A 87 -3.32 -0.10 -13.15
C LYS A 87 -2.74 1.30 -13.13
N VAL A 88 -3.35 2.20 -12.36
CA VAL A 88 -2.82 3.56 -12.19
C VAL A 88 -1.42 3.50 -11.59
N ALA A 89 -1.23 2.70 -10.56
CA ALA A 89 0.08 2.53 -9.93
C ALA A 89 1.12 2.01 -10.94
N ALA A 90 0.74 1.03 -11.76
CA ALA A 90 1.63 0.45 -12.76
C ALA A 90 2.07 1.48 -13.80
N VAL A 91 1.13 2.28 -14.31
CA VAL A 91 1.44 3.31 -15.31
C VAL A 91 2.31 4.41 -14.71
N VAL A 92 1.97 4.87 -13.50
CA VAL A 92 2.77 5.90 -12.81
C VAL A 92 4.19 5.40 -12.56
N GLN A 93 4.35 4.16 -12.15
CA GLN A 93 5.67 3.56 -11.93
C GLN A 93 6.48 3.51 -13.23
N ALA A 94 5.84 3.16 -14.35
CA ALA A 94 6.50 3.15 -15.65
C ALA A 94 6.98 4.55 -16.04
N VAL A 95 6.15 5.58 -15.83
CA VAL A 95 6.51 6.98 -16.12
C VAL A 95 7.66 7.41 -15.21
N ALA A 96 7.61 7.08 -13.93
CA ALA A 96 8.67 7.41 -12.97
C ALA A 96 10.01 6.79 -13.42
N GLN A 97 9.99 5.55 -13.87
CA GLN A 97 11.17 4.87 -14.38
C GLN A 97 11.73 5.57 -15.63
N ALA A 98 10.86 5.96 -16.55
CA ALA A 98 11.26 6.68 -17.76
C ALA A 98 11.93 8.02 -17.42
N ILE A 99 11.37 8.75 -16.46
CA ILE A 99 11.93 10.03 -16.00
C ILE A 99 13.33 9.81 -15.40
N GLN A 100 13.50 8.77 -14.59
CA GLN A 100 14.79 8.44 -13.98
C GLN A 100 15.84 8.11 -15.03
N ILE A 101 15.46 7.35 -16.06
CA ILE A 101 16.36 7.01 -17.17
C ILE A 101 16.77 8.26 -17.92
N GLU A 102 15.83 9.14 -18.25
CA GLU A 102 16.12 10.40 -18.95
C GLU A 102 17.03 11.30 -18.13
N ALA A 103 16.80 11.39 -16.82
CA ALA A 103 17.64 12.20 -15.93
C ALA A 103 19.09 11.70 -15.83
N ALA A 104 19.29 10.41 -16.05
CA ALA A 104 20.63 9.77 -15.96
C ALA A 104 21.43 9.81 -17.27
N ARG A 105 20.83 10.24 -18.37
CA ARG A 105 21.47 10.25 -19.71
C ARG A 105 22.43 11.41 -19.89
#